data_0f8432458354969702588019a8f30d23
#
_entry.id   0f8432458354969702588019a8f30d23
#
_cell.length_a   1.000
_cell.length_b   1.000
_cell.length_c   1.000
_cell.angle_alpha   90.00
_cell.angle_beta   90.00
_cell.angle_gamma   90.00
#
_symmetry.space_group_name_H-M   'P 1'
#
loop_
_entity.id
_entity.type
_entity.pdbx_description
1 polymer ?
#
loop_
_entity_poly.entity_id
_entity_poly.type
_entity_poly.pdbx_seq_one_letter_code
_entity_poly.pdbx_strand_id
1 'polypeptide(L)'
;FPYTTLFRSDTPDKDTPLYAAPFFNVTGSGVCLGSANLEKQKDMTYEKLLQYWEKKFWLTEFSHLGGNGNPTRSNLVLVTKAARNRPFDLEELKPLNNLKLKDILK
;
A
#
# COMPACT_ATOMS: atom_id res chain seq x y z
N PHE A 1 -5.86 -10.29 2.23
CA PHE A 1 -5.33 -10.23 0.90
C PHE A 1 -6.25 -9.47 -0.02
N PRO A 2 -5.78 -8.67 -0.90
CA PRO A 2 -4.44 -8.09 -0.87
C PRO A 2 -4.39 -6.94 0.14
N TYR A 3 -3.38 -6.95 0.96
CA TYR A 3 -3.17 -5.89 1.92
C TYR A 3 -1.97 -5.04 1.51
N THR A 4 -2.10 -3.74 1.61
CA THR A 4 -1.02 -2.81 1.34
C THR A 4 -1.01 -1.77 2.45
N THR A 5 -0.06 -1.88 3.35
CA THR A 5 0.11 -0.98 4.47
C THR A 5 1.58 -0.65 4.65
N LEU A 6 1.84 0.41 5.40
CA LEU A 6 3.19 0.83 5.74
C LEU A 6 3.35 0.89 7.25
N PHE A 7 4.57 0.76 7.72
CA PHE A 7 4.92 1.00 9.11
C PHE A 7 6.18 1.85 9.21
N ARG A 8 6.31 2.58 10.32
CA ARG A 8 7.43 3.50 10.55
C ARG A 8 8.29 2.99 11.70
N SER A 9 8.91 1.83 11.50
CA SER A 9 9.75 1.22 12.53
C SER A 9 10.85 0.42 11.87
N ASP A 10 12.07 0.55 12.38
CA ASP A 10 13.20 -0.27 11.95
C ASP A 10 13.16 -1.67 12.56
N THR A 11 12.39 -1.84 13.63
CA THR A 11 12.24 -3.12 14.34
C THR A 11 10.75 -3.42 14.55
N PRO A 12 10.01 -3.72 13.47
CA PRO A 12 8.57 -3.95 13.60
C PRO A 12 8.27 -5.20 14.43
N ASP A 13 7.21 -5.12 15.23
CA ASP A 13 6.70 -6.24 16.00
C ASP A 13 5.17 -6.34 15.83
N LYS A 14 4.56 -7.29 16.52
CA LYS A 14 3.11 -7.52 16.38
C LYS A 14 2.24 -6.30 16.73
N ASP A 15 2.73 -5.41 17.57
CA ASP A 15 1.99 -4.24 18.05
C ASP A 15 2.35 -2.95 17.28
N THR A 16 3.20 -3.06 16.25
CA THR A 16 3.58 -1.92 15.42
C THR A 16 2.35 -1.34 14.71
N PRO A 17 2.10 -0.01 14.85
CA PRO A 17 0.99 0.64 14.15
C PRO A 17 1.19 0.64 12.65
N LEU A 18 0.09 0.57 11.91
CA LEU A 18 0.11 0.60 10.46
C LEU A 18 -0.45 1.91 9.92
N TYR A 19 0.02 2.27 8.75
CA TYR A 19 -0.35 3.50 8.03
C TYR A 19 -0.89 3.15 6.65
N ALA A 20 -1.79 3.99 6.14
CA ALA A 20 -2.30 3.83 4.79
C ALA A 20 -1.19 4.07 3.77
N ALA A 21 -1.06 3.20 2.78
CA ALA A 21 -0.14 3.41 1.68
C ALA A 21 -0.61 4.56 0.79
N PRO A 22 0.28 5.48 0.39
CA PRO A 22 -0.11 6.71 -0.30
C PRO A 22 -0.31 6.51 -1.81
N PHE A 23 -1.25 5.67 -2.18
CA PHE A 23 -1.57 5.39 -3.58
C PHE A 23 -3.07 5.54 -3.84
N PHE A 24 -3.40 5.93 -5.07
CA PHE A 24 -4.79 6.19 -5.44
C PHE A 24 -5.71 4.99 -5.30
N ASN A 25 -5.20 3.81 -5.58
CA ASN A 25 -5.97 2.56 -5.57
C ASN A 25 -5.99 1.86 -4.21
N VAL A 26 -5.52 2.53 -3.16
CA VAL A 26 -5.48 1.95 -1.81
C VAL A 26 -6.59 2.56 -0.96
N THR A 27 -7.31 1.70 -0.23
CA THR A 27 -8.35 2.10 0.73
C THR A 27 -8.11 1.34 2.02
N GLY A 28 -7.79 2.06 3.09
CA GLY A 28 -7.44 1.40 4.35
C GLY A 28 -6.22 0.52 4.18
N SER A 29 -6.36 -0.76 4.43
CA SER A 29 -5.30 -1.76 4.24
C SER A 29 -5.44 -2.52 2.92
N GLY A 30 -6.50 -2.26 2.16
CA GLY A 30 -6.76 -2.98 0.92
C GLY A 30 -6.27 -2.22 -0.31
N VAL A 31 -6.08 -2.95 -1.39
CA VAL A 31 -5.71 -2.39 -2.68
C VAL A 31 -6.69 -2.85 -3.74
N CYS A 32 -7.17 -1.91 -4.58
CA CYS A 32 -8.00 -2.24 -5.73
C CYS A 32 -7.08 -2.63 -6.89
N LEU A 33 -7.12 -3.89 -7.28
CA LEU A 33 -6.29 -4.41 -8.36
C LEU A 33 -6.89 -4.12 -9.75
N GLY A 34 -8.18 -3.74 -9.79
CA GLY A 34 -8.84 -3.34 -11.03
C GLY A 34 -8.70 -4.36 -12.14
N SER A 35 -8.30 -3.87 -13.31
CA SER A 35 -8.10 -4.70 -14.50
C SER A 35 -6.71 -5.32 -14.60
N ALA A 36 -5.90 -5.22 -13.56
CA ALA A 36 -4.55 -5.80 -13.58
C ALA A 36 -4.62 -7.30 -13.86
N ASN A 37 -4.05 -7.71 -14.97
CA ASN A 37 -4.07 -9.09 -15.41
C ASN A 37 -2.64 -9.59 -15.56
N LEU A 38 -2.27 -10.52 -14.69
CA LEU A 38 -0.97 -11.15 -14.72
C LEU A 38 -1.17 -12.63 -14.43
N GLU A 39 -0.76 -13.46 -15.37
CA GLU A 39 -0.95 -14.89 -15.25
C GLU A 39 -0.09 -15.48 -14.14
N LYS A 40 -0.73 -16.24 -13.24
CA LYS A 40 -0.04 -16.90 -12.16
C LYS A 40 0.59 -18.19 -12.65
N GLN A 41 1.90 -18.32 -12.50
CA GLN A 41 2.64 -19.53 -12.85
C GLN A 41 2.35 -20.65 -11.84
N LYS A 42 2.43 -21.89 -12.31
CA LYS A 42 2.42 -23.07 -11.44
C LYS A 42 3.79 -23.22 -10.78
N ASP A 43 3.84 -23.90 -9.65
CA ASP A 43 5.08 -24.22 -8.94
C ASP A 43 5.91 -22.99 -8.55
N MET A 44 5.25 -21.99 -8.00
CA MET A 44 5.92 -20.79 -7.51
C MET A 44 6.71 -21.04 -6.24
N THR A 45 7.99 -20.62 -6.25
CA THR A 45 8.74 -20.46 -4.99
C THR A 45 8.19 -19.27 -4.22
N TYR A 46 8.57 -19.16 -2.95
CA TYR A 46 8.17 -18.02 -2.11
C TYR A 46 8.60 -16.69 -2.76
N GLU A 47 9.84 -16.63 -3.26
CA GLU A 47 10.35 -15.43 -3.93
C GLU A 47 9.55 -15.06 -5.18
N LYS A 48 9.23 -16.06 -6.00
CA LYS A 48 8.41 -15.83 -7.21
C LYS A 48 7.01 -15.36 -6.86
N LEU A 49 6.44 -15.87 -5.77
CA LEU A 49 5.13 -15.43 -5.31
C LEU A 49 5.15 -13.97 -4.89
N LEU A 50 6.17 -13.54 -4.14
CA LEU A 50 6.32 -12.14 -3.76
C LEU A 50 6.49 -11.24 -4.98
N GLN A 51 7.32 -11.65 -5.93
CA GLN A 51 7.51 -10.92 -7.19
C GLN A 51 6.22 -10.82 -8.01
N TYR A 52 5.42 -11.88 -8.01
CA TYR A 52 4.12 -11.89 -8.67
C TYR A 52 3.20 -10.82 -8.10
N TRP A 53 3.07 -10.75 -6.77
CA TRP A 53 2.22 -9.77 -6.13
C TRP A 53 2.73 -8.35 -6.30
N GLU A 54 4.04 -8.15 -6.27
CA GLU A 54 4.65 -6.85 -6.53
C GLU A 54 4.34 -6.37 -7.95
N LYS A 55 4.55 -7.22 -8.95
CA LYS A 55 4.23 -6.90 -10.35
C LYS A 55 2.75 -6.62 -10.53
N LYS A 56 1.90 -7.42 -9.92
CA LYS A 56 0.46 -7.24 -10.02
C LYS A 56 0.03 -5.90 -9.43
N PHE A 57 0.61 -5.51 -8.31
CA PHE A 57 0.34 -4.20 -7.71
C PHE A 57 0.73 -3.06 -8.68
N TRP A 58 1.92 -3.09 -9.25
CA TRP A 58 2.41 -2.04 -10.14
C TRP A 58 1.69 -2.00 -11.48
N LEU A 59 1.01 -3.06 -11.87
CA LEU A 59 0.17 -3.09 -13.07
C LEU A 59 -1.23 -2.54 -12.83
N THR A 60 -1.59 -2.23 -11.59
CA THR A 60 -2.90 -1.65 -11.29
C THR A 60 -2.99 -0.22 -11.79
N GLU A 61 -4.21 0.24 -12.01
CA GLU A 61 -4.45 1.62 -12.41
C GLU A 61 -4.47 2.52 -11.18
N PHE A 62 -3.61 3.51 -11.15
CA PHE A 62 -3.56 4.52 -10.09
C PHE A 62 -4.36 5.77 -10.51
N SER A 63 -5.55 5.57 -11.07
CA SER A 63 -6.29 6.62 -11.76
C SER A 63 -7.32 7.34 -10.89
N HIS A 64 -7.73 6.77 -9.78
CA HIS A 64 -8.77 7.35 -8.93
C HIS A 64 -8.57 6.98 -7.47
N LEU A 65 -9.12 7.82 -6.59
CA LEU A 65 -9.12 7.51 -5.16
C LEU A 65 -10.15 6.43 -4.87
N GLY A 66 -9.71 5.37 -4.20
CA GLY A 66 -10.61 4.35 -3.69
C GLY A 66 -11.22 4.79 -2.36
N GLY A 67 -12.47 4.37 -2.12
CA GLY A 67 -13.11 4.54 -0.84
C GLY A 67 -13.33 5.97 -0.38
N ASN A 68 -13.18 6.19 0.92
CA ASN A 68 -13.69 7.36 1.62
C ASN A 68 -12.65 8.45 1.84
N GLY A 69 -11.79 8.69 0.89
CA GLY A 69 -10.97 9.87 0.98
C GLY A 69 -9.50 9.66 0.71
N ASN A 70 -8.78 10.66 1.10
CA ASN A 70 -7.38 10.85 0.78
C ASN A 70 -6.51 10.01 1.73
N PRO A 71 -5.62 9.14 1.23
CA PRO A 71 -4.76 8.31 2.08
C PRO A 71 -3.60 9.08 2.71
N THR A 72 -3.40 10.34 2.35
CA THR A 72 -2.37 11.20 2.93
C THR A 72 -3.01 12.36 3.69
N ARG A 73 -2.24 13.01 4.56
CA ARG A 73 -2.74 14.17 5.31
C ARG A 73 -3.07 15.33 4.39
N SER A 74 -2.21 15.59 3.41
CA SER A 74 -2.46 16.56 2.35
C SER A 74 -3.11 15.88 1.15
N ASN A 75 -3.46 16.65 0.14
CA ASN A 75 -4.04 16.10 -1.08
C ASN A 75 -3.03 15.19 -1.78
N LEU A 76 -3.43 13.96 -2.09
CA LEU A 76 -2.54 12.95 -2.67
C LEU A 76 -1.93 13.39 -4.00
N VAL A 77 -2.67 14.13 -4.83
CA VAL A 77 -2.14 14.63 -6.10
C VAL A 77 -0.94 15.55 -5.85
N LEU A 78 -1.06 16.45 -4.89
CA LEU A 78 0.01 17.39 -4.53
C LEU A 78 1.20 16.67 -3.92
N VAL A 79 0.93 15.69 -3.04
CA VAL A 79 1.97 14.88 -2.40
C VAL A 79 2.75 14.09 -3.45
N THR A 80 2.06 13.48 -4.40
CA THR A 80 2.66 12.72 -5.49
C THR A 80 3.54 13.60 -6.38
N LYS A 81 3.06 14.80 -6.72
CA LYS A 81 3.85 15.75 -7.51
C LYS A 81 5.11 16.19 -6.77
N ALA A 82 5.00 16.46 -5.48
CA ALA A 82 6.14 16.87 -4.67
C ALA A 82 7.19 15.75 -4.58
N ALA A 83 6.76 14.50 -4.51
CA ALA A 83 7.66 13.35 -4.40
C ALA A 83 8.51 13.11 -5.65
N ARG A 84 8.20 13.76 -6.77
CA ARG A 84 9.03 13.69 -7.98
C ARG A 84 10.34 14.46 -7.84
N ASN A 85 10.37 15.48 -6.98
CA ASN A 85 11.49 16.39 -6.87
C ASN A 85 12.18 16.35 -5.50
N ARG A 86 11.63 15.63 -4.54
CA ARG A 86 12.16 15.53 -3.19
C ARG A 86 11.71 14.22 -2.53
N PRO A 87 12.38 13.75 -1.49
CA PRO A 87 11.95 12.56 -0.77
C PRO A 87 10.53 12.70 -0.24
N PHE A 88 9.81 11.59 -0.19
CA PHE A 88 8.47 11.55 0.36
C PHE A 88 8.48 11.93 1.84
N ASP A 89 7.59 12.82 2.23
CA ASP A 89 7.45 13.27 3.61
C ASP A 89 6.66 12.23 4.41
N LEU A 90 7.32 11.56 5.35
CA LEU A 90 6.69 10.54 6.18
C LEU A 90 5.56 11.08 7.07
N GLU A 91 5.54 12.39 7.36
CA GLU A 91 4.46 13.01 8.12
C GLU A 91 3.14 13.03 7.35
N GLU A 92 3.18 12.82 6.04
CA GLU A 92 1.98 12.71 5.21
C GLU A 92 1.24 11.39 5.41
N LEU A 93 1.85 10.38 6.02
CA LEU A 93 1.22 9.09 6.24
C LEU A 93 0.12 9.19 7.29
N LYS A 94 -1.08 8.71 6.94
CA LYS A 94 -2.20 8.63 7.87
C LYS A 94 -2.19 7.30 8.61
N PRO A 95 -2.30 7.30 9.94
CA PRO A 95 -2.42 6.06 10.67
C PRO A 95 -3.76 5.38 10.36
N LEU A 96 -3.72 4.05 10.29
CA LEU A 96 -4.93 3.24 10.23
C LEU A 96 -5.37 2.99 11.67
N ASN A 97 -6.47 3.61 12.07
CA ASN A 97 -6.95 3.58 13.45
C ASN A 97 -7.14 2.15 13.94
N ASN A 98 -6.51 1.85 15.09
CA ASN A 98 -6.60 0.56 15.75
C ASN A 98 -6.11 -0.65 14.94
N LEU A 99 -5.37 -0.42 13.85
CA LEU A 99 -4.80 -1.50 13.06
C LEU A 99 -3.30 -1.63 13.34
N LYS A 100 -2.90 -2.82 13.75
CA LYS A 100 -1.51 -3.15 14.04
C LYS A 100 -1.04 -4.29 13.16
N LEU A 101 0.27 -4.50 13.10
CA LEU A 101 0.85 -5.54 12.26
C LEU A 101 0.22 -6.91 12.51
N LYS A 102 -0.03 -7.27 13.77
CA LYS A 102 -0.66 -8.54 14.13
C LYS A 102 -2.04 -8.76 13.49
N ASP A 103 -2.75 -7.66 13.19
CA ASP A 103 -4.12 -7.75 12.65
C ASP A 103 -4.15 -8.19 11.19
N ILE A 104 -3.04 -8.04 10.47
CA ILE A 104 -2.93 -8.45 9.07
C ILE A 104 -2.12 -9.73 8.88
N LEU A 105 -1.46 -10.23 9.91
CA LEU A 105 -0.65 -11.45 9.89
C LEU A 105 -1.45 -12.69 10.30
N LYS A 106 -2.65 -12.81 9.83
CA LYS A 106 -3.51 -13.96 10.18
C LYS A 106 -3.22 -15.17 9.31
#